data_f747e2f9fa8c3500d5505f8e29787776
#
_entry.id   f747e2f9fa8c3500d5505f8e29787776
#
_cell.length_a   1.000
_cell.length_b   1.000
_cell.length_c   1.000
_cell.angle_alpha   90.00
_cell.angle_beta   90.00
_cell.angle_gamma   90.00
#
_symmetry.space_group_name_H-M   'P 1'
#
loop_
_entity.id
_entity.type
_entity.pdbx_description
1 polymer ?
#
loop_
_entity_poly.entity_id
_entity_poly.type
_entity_poly.pdbx_seq_one_letter_code
_entity_poly.pdbx_strand_id
1 'polypeptide(L)'
;MQNPHAPAVHMNTRMFWTPHAWWFGGGFDLNPCIEYAADTAHFHATLETACAAHDPEYYPRFKAWADEYFFIPHRGRARGVGGIFYDDLNTGDWQADFAFTKAVGKTFLPAFLPLAEAHMDQDWNSCDKDAQLIHRGLYAEYNLVYDRGTKLDLTTGHDPEAVLMSLPPLAKW
;
A
#
# COMPACT_ATOMS: atom_id res chain seq x y z
N MET A 1 -10.57 -9.30 -0.48
CA MET A 1 -11.50 -9.78 0.56
C MET A 1 -12.92 -9.60 0.06
N GLN A 2 -13.85 -10.48 0.47
CA GLN A 2 -15.23 -10.42 -0.04
C GLN A 2 -16.12 -9.49 0.79
N ASN A 3 -15.85 -9.36 2.10
CA ASN A 3 -16.60 -8.46 2.97
C ASN A 3 -16.22 -7.00 2.70
N PRO A 4 -17.17 -6.10 2.39
CA PRO A 4 -16.92 -4.69 2.12
C PRO A 4 -16.31 -3.92 3.31
N HIS A 5 -16.61 -4.35 4.54
CA HIS A 5 -16.10 -3.70 5.75
C HIS A 5 -14.63 -4.03 6.04
N ALA A 6 -14.15 -5.20 5.59
CA ALA A 6 -12.76 -5.56 5.77
C ALA A 6 -11.86 -4.81 4.77
N PRO A 7 -10.84 -4.09 5.24
CA PRO A 7 -9.99 -3.30 4.37
C PRO A 7 -9.13 -4.17 3.44
N ALA A 8 -8.78 -3.64 2.29
CA ALA A 8 -7.69 -4.17 1.48
C ALA A 8 -6.38 -3.48 1.87
N VAL A 9 -5.28 -4.19 1.71
CA VAL A 9 -3.93 -3.68 1.96
C VAL A 9 -3.04 -4.02 0.78
N HIS A 10 -2.12 -3.12 0.48
CA HIS A 10 -1.05 -3.37 -0.47
C HIS A 10 0.29 -3.19 0.23
N MET A 11 1.14 -4.20 0.16
CA MET A 11 2.49 -4.13 0.71
C MET A 11 3.49 -4.80 -0.22
N ASN A 12 4.61 -4.14 -0.41
CA ASN A 12 5.77 -4.72 -1.08
C ASN A 12 7.06 -4.23 -0.41
N THR A 13 8.10 -5.03 -0.55
CA THR A 13 9.48 -4.65 -0.21
C THR A 13 10.37 -5.04 -1.38
N ARG A 14 11.32 -4.18 -1.72
CA ARG A 14 12.19 -4.34 -2.87
C ARG A 14 13.65 -4.13 -2.47
N MET A 15 14.53 -4.86 -3.13
CA MET A 15 15.97 -4.62 -3.10
C MET A 15 16.49 -4.64 -4.54
N PHE A 16 17.28 -3.65 -4.88
CA PHE A 16 17.99 -3.59 -6.14
C PHE A 16 19.50 -3.68 -5.91
N TRP A 17 20.16 -4.42 -6.74
CA TRP A 17 21.60 -4.62 -6.67
C TRP A 17 22.22 -4.56 -8.08
N THR A 18 23.25 -3.74 -8.20
CA THR A 18 24.08 -3.65 -9.40
C THR A 18 25.56 -3.79 -9.00
N PRO A 19 26.48 -3.97 -9.94
CA PRO A 19 27.90 -3.97 -9.62
C PRO A 19 28.44 -2.69 -8.95
N HIS A 20 27.69 -1.59 -9.05
CA HIS A 20 28.15 -0.27 -8.62
C HIS A 20 27.25 0.40 -7.58
N ALA A 21 26.05 -0.11 -7.36
CA ALA A 21 25.10 0.49 -6.45
C ALA A 21 24.09 -0.54 -5.93
N TRP A 22 23.47 -0.21 -4.81
CA TRP A 22 22.33 -0.92 -4.26
C TRP A 22 21.35 0.09 -3.65
N TRP A 23 20.09 -0.27 -3.58
CA TRP A 23 19.08 0.51 -2.87
C TRP A 23 17.88 -0.35 -2.51
N PHE A 24 17.10 0.12 -1.55
CA PHE A 24 15.86 -0.53 -1.12
C PHE A 24 14.67 0.35 -1.48
N GLY A 25 13.52 -0.30 -1.64
CA GLY A 25 12.24 0.35 -1.83
C GLY A 25 11.13 -0.48 -1.20
N GLY A 26 10.00 0.15 -1.02
CA GLY A 26 8.82 -0.50 -0.50
C GLY A 26 7.63 0.43 -0.41
N GLY A 27 6.48 -0.16 -0.20
CA GLY A 27 5.26 0.54 0.08
C GLY A 27 4.37 -0.31 0.96
N PHE A 28 3.62 0.34 1.82
CA PHE A 28 2.65 -0.31 2.68
C PHE A 28 1.49 0.67 2.89
N ASP A 29 0.38 0.46 2.18
CA ASP A 29 -0.78 1.34 2.18
C ASP A 29 -2.09 0.57 2.41
N LEU A 30 -3.01 1.21 3.14
CA LEU A 30 -4.30 0.67 3.49
C LEU A 30 -5.39 1.26 2.59
N ASN A 31 -6.25 0.38 2.06
CA ASN A 31 -7.31 0.72 1.11
C ASN A 31 -8.68 0.22 1.62
N PRO A 32 -9.26 0.85 2.65
CA PRO A 32 -10.59 0.52 3.13
C PRO A 32 -11.63 1.00 2.12
N CYS A 33 -12.62 0.17 1.82
CA CYS A 33 -13.77 0.58 1.01
C CYS A 33 -14.78 1.33 1.86
N ILE A 34 -14.92 0.94 3.11
CA ILE A 34 -15.64 1.65 4.17
C ILE A 34 -14.59 2.02 5.21
N GLU A 35 -14.41 3.32 5.44
CA GLU A 35 -13.35 3.83 6.31
C GLU A 35 -13.80 3.86 7.77
N TYR A 36 -12.96 3.30 8.65
CA TYR A 36 -13.08 3.39 10.09
C TYR A 36 -11.89 4.18 10.64
N ALA A 37 -12.17 5.29 11.31
CA ALA A 37 -11.11 6.17 11.83
C ALA A 37 -10.17 5.47 12.83
N ALA A 38 -10.69 4.52 13.62
CA ALA A 38 -9.88 3.74 14.54
C ALA A 38 -8.89 2.81 13.82
N ASP A 39 -9.29 2.23 12.70
CA ASP A 39 -8.44 1.37 11.87
C ASP A 39 -7.32 2.17 11.22
N THR A 40 -7.68 3.32 10.65
CA THR A 40 -6.71 4.25 10.07
C THR A 40 -5.68 4.68 11.11
N ALA A 41 -6.14 5.03 12.33
CA ALA A 41 -5.26 5.43 13.42
C ALA A 41 -4.33 4.27 13.86
N HIS A 42 -4.85 3.06 14.04
CA HIS A 42 -4.07 1.88 14.39
C HIS A 42 -3.00 1.58 13.34
N PHE A 43 -3.38 1.58 12.07
CA PHE A 43 -2.49 1.31 10.96
C PHE A 43 -1.31 2.29 10.93
N HIS A 44 -1.61 3.58 10.96
CA HIS A 44 -0.60 4.62 10.94
C HIS A 44 0.31 4.62 12.18
N ALA A 45 -0.24 4.44 13.39
CA ALA A 45 0.54 4.36 14.62
C ALA A 45 1.51 3.15 14.62
N THR A 46 1.07 2.02 14.06
CA THR A 46 1.90 0.82 13.92
C THR A 46 3.07 1.06 12.96
N LEU A 47 2.83 1.71 11.82
CA LEU A 47 3.87 2.08 10.86
C LEU A 47 4.84 3.13 11.44
N GLU A 48 4.33 4.14 12.13
CA GLU A 48 5.14 5.16 12.79
C GLU A 48 6.10 4.54 13.80
N THR A 49 5.59 3.64 14.65
CA THR A 49 6.41 2.90 15.62
C THR A 49 7.53 2.10 14.93
N ALA A 50 7.21 1.40 13.85
CA ALA A 50 8.18 0.60 13.10
C ALA A 50 9.26 1.48 12.44
N CYS A 51 8.87 2.62 11.88
CA CYS A 51 9.79 3.57 11.26
C CYS A 51 10.69 4.24 12.31
N ALA A 52 10.11 4.75 13.40
CA ALA A 52 10.83 5.47 14.45
C ALA A 52 11.88 4.61 15.18
N ALA A 53 11.72 3.29 15.19
CA ALA A 53 12.72 2.35 15.71
C ALA A 53 14.03 2.36 14.90
N HIS A 54 14.04 2.91 13.69
CA HIS A 54 15.21 3.01 12.81
C HIS A 54 15.65 4.47 12.63
N ASP A 55 14.69 5.35 12.29
CA ASP A 55 14.91 6.77 12.15
C ASP A 55 13.59 7.52 12.40
N PRO A 56 13.52 8.49 13.33
CA PRO A 56 12.29 9.25 13.59
C PRO A 56 11.78 10.04 12.39
N GLU A 57 12.64 10.39 11.43
CA GLU A 57 12.25 11.10 10.21
C GLU A 57 11.69 10.17 9.12
N TYR A 58 11.80 8.86 9.24
CA TYR A 58 11.33 7.93 8.22
C TYR A 58 9.81 7.97 8.05
N TYR A 59 9.05 7.93 9.16
CA TYR A 59 7.60 7.94 9.04
C TYR A 59 7.06 9.24 8.42
N PRO A 60 7.35 10.44 8.91
CA PRO A 60 6.84 11.68 8.31
C PRO A 60 7.24 11.81 6.84
N ARG A 61 8.49 11.46 6.50
CA ARG A 61 8.99 11.53 5.12
C ARG A 61 8.29 10.53 4.20
N PHE A 62 8.19 9.28 4.60
CA PHE A 62 7.63 8.22 3.77
C PHE A 62 6.10 8.28 3.69
N LYS A 63 5.45 8.80 4.74
CA LYS A 63 4.02 9.09 4.71
C LYS A 63 3.70 10.20 3.72
N ALA A 64 4.42 11.32 3.78
CA ALA A 64 4.23 12.41 2.83
C ALA A 64 4.45 11.94 1.39
N TRP A 65 5.44 11.09 1.15
CA TRP A 65 5.67 10.49 -0.16
C TRP A 65 4.54 9.56 -0.58
N ALA A 66 4.00 8.73 0.32
CA ALA A 66 2.85 7.88 0.04
C ALA A 66 1.60 8.70 -0.31
N ASP A 67 1.34 9.77 0.43
CA ASP A 67 0.18 10.65 0.19
C ASP A 67 0.25 11.29 -1.21
N GLU A 68 1.43 11.70 -1.66
CA GLU A 68 1.64 12.20 -3.03
C GLU A 68 1.55 11.07 -4.07
N TYR A 69 2.24 9.96 -3.84
CA TYR A 69 2.35 8.85 -4.80
C TYR A 69 1.00 8.21 -5.10
N PHE A 70 0.16 7.97 -4.08
CA PHE A 70 -1.14 7.30 -4.23
C PHE A 70 -2.30 8.24 -4.54
N PHE A 71 -2.03 9.51 -4.78
CA PHE A 71 -3.04 10.48 -5.17
C PHE A 71 -3.50 10.25 -6.63
N ILE A 72 -4.80 10.38 -6.86
CA ILE A 72 -5.44 10.24 -8.18
C ILE A 72 -5.86 11.63 -8.67
N PRO A 73 -5.06 12.31 -9.51
CA PRO A 73 -5.29 13.72 -9.86
C PRO A 73 -6.66 13.99 -10.48
N HIS A 74 -7.11 13.16 -11.39
CA HIS A 74 -8.40 13.34 -12.08
C HIS A 74 -9.62 13.06 -11.18
N ARG A 75 -9.40 12.44 -10.00
CA ARG A 75 -10.43 12.22 -8.97
C ARG A 75 -10.33 13.21 -7.81
N GLY A 76 -9.20 13.95 -7.70
CA GLY A 76 -8.93 14.86 -6.59
C GLY A 76 -8.84 14.18 -5.23
N ARG A 77 -8.46 12.87 -5.17
CA ARG A 77 -8.37 12.09 -3.94
C ARG A 77 -7.35 10.96 -4.05
N ALA A 78 -6.91 10.44 -2.91
CA ALA A 78 -6.07 9.25 -2.87
C ALA A 78 -6.88 7.97 -3.09
N ARG A 79 -6.21 6.88 -3.46
CA ARG A 79 -6.81 5.56 -3.64
C ARG A 79 -7.18 4.85 -2.32
N GLY A 80 -6.65 5.32 -1.18
CA GLY A 80 -6.88 4.77 0.15
C GLY A 80 -6.55 5.80 1.22
N VAL A 81 -6.31 5.37 2.44
CA VAL A 81 -5.97 6.22 3.59
C VAL A 81 -4.47 6.48 3.74
N GLY A 82 -3.68 6.04 2.75
CA GLY A 82 -2.22 6.20 2.74
C GLY A 82 -1.51 5.11 3.53
N GLY A 83 -0.32 5.44 3.98
CA GLY A 83 0.60 4.56 4.66
C GLY A 83 2.02 5.09 4.55
N ILE A 84 2.98 4.26 4.12
CA ILE A 84 4.34 4.66 3.80
C ILE A 84 4.73 4.21 2.39
N PHE A 85 5.56 5.03 1.74
CA PHE A 85 6.20 4.70 0.48
C PHE A 85 7.64 5.20 0.49
N TYR A 86 8.59 4.37 0.12
CA TYR A 86 9.98 4.76 -0.04
C TYR A 86 10.59 4.06 -1.25
N ASP A 87 11.49 4.77 -1.88
CA ASP A 87 12.27 4.26 -3.01
C ASP A 87 13.68 4.85 -2.93
N ASP A 88 14.61 4.25 -3.65
CA ASP A 88 16.01 4.68 -3.69
C ASP A 88 16.66 4.84 -2.30
N LEU A 89 16.21 4.07 -1.28
CA LEU A 89 16.78 4.11 0.05
C LEU A 89 18.18 3.53 0.04
N ASN A 90 19.15 4.41 0.23
CA ASN A 90 20.56 4.10 0.36
C ASN A 90 21.22 5.13 1.28
N THR A 91 21.39 4.78 2.54
CA THR A 91 22.05 5.63 3.54
C THR A 91 23.57 5.48 3.57
N GLY A 92 24.10 4.54 2.77
CA GLY A 92 25.50 4.11 2.82
C GLY A 92 25.74 2.94 3.77
N ASP A 93 24.77 2.60 4.61
CA ASP A 93 24.80 1.43 5.50
C ASP A 93 23.76 0.39 5.03
N TRP A 94 24.25 -0.59 4.27
CA TRP A 94 23.42 -1.66 3.72
C TRP A 94 22.70 -2.46 4.82
N GLN A 95 23.36 -2.71 5.95
CA GLN A 95 22.78 -3.50 7.04
C GLN A 95 21.63 -2.74 7.73
N ALA A 96 21.79 -1.45 7.93
CA ALA A 96 20.74 -0.59 8.49
C ALA A 96 19.53 -0.51 7.55
N ASP A 97 19.74 -0.27 6.25
CA ASP A 97 18.66 -0.18 5.26
C ASP A 97 17.94 -1.51 5.05
N PHE A 98 18.68 -2.63 5.06
CA PHE A 98 18.09 -3.96 5.03
C PHE A 98 17.28 -4.26 6.31
N ALA A 99 17.80 -3.88 7.47
CA ALA A 99 17.11 -4.07 8.76
C ALA A 99 15.79 -3.29 8.78
N PHE A 100 15.77 -2.05 8.29
CA PHE A 100 14.57 -1.25 8.15
C PHE A 100 13.56 -1.92 7.19
N THR A 101 13.98 -2.28 5.98
CA THR A 101 13.10 -2.92 4.98
C THR A 101 12.51 -4.24 5.51
N LYS A 102 13.31 -5.03 6.23
CA LYS A 102 12.84 -6.23 6.91
C LYS A 102 11.84 -5.92 8.04
N ALA A 103 12.05 -4.84 8.79
CA ALA A 103 11.11 -4.41 9.83
C ALA A 103 9.76 -4.01 9.23
N VAL A 104 9.75 -3.25 8.13
CA VAL A 104 8.52 -2.93 7.38
C VAL A 104 7.77 -4.21 7.00
N GLY A 105 8.46 -5.21 6.43
CA GLY A 105 7.84 -6.48 6.09
C GLY A 105 7.23 -7.22 7.29
N LYS A 106 7.92 -7.20 8.44
CA LYS A 106 7.42 -7.82 9.69
C LYS A 106 6.22 -7.07 10.30
N THR A 107 6.07 -5.80 10.00
CA THR A 107 4.97 -4.97 10.49
C THR A 107 3.64 -5.32 9.81
N PHE A 108 3.65 -6.10 8.73
CA PHE A 108 2.44 -6.45 7.98
C PHE A 108 1.33 -7.04 8.85
N LEU A 109 1.62 -8.12 9.56
CA LEU A 109 0.60 -8.78 10.40
C LEU A 109 0.11 -7.90 11.55
N PRO A 110 0.98 -7.26 12.36
CA PRO A 110 0.52 -6.36 13.42
C PRO A 110 -0.33 -5.19 12.92
N ALA A 111 -0.04 -4.63 11.75
CA ALA A 111 -0.77 -3.50 11.21
C ALA A 111 -2.11 -3.89 10.56
N PHE A 112 -2.19 -5.06 9.93
CA PHE A 112 -3.34 -5.43 9.10
C PHE A 112 -4.27 -6.47 9.71
N LEU A 113 -3.73 -7.50 10.38
CA LEU A 113 -4.52 -8.62 10.86
C LEU A 113 -5.64 -8.20 11.83
N PRO A 114 -5.40 -7.32 12.83
CA PRO A 114 -6.48 -6.87 13.72
C PRO A 114 -7.63 -6.18 12.99
N LEU A 115 -7.33 -5.43 11.92
CA LEU A 115 -8.34 -4.74 11.12
C LEU A 115 -9.17 -5.75 10.32
N ALA A 116 -8.53 -6.75 9.75
CA ALA A 116 -9.21 -7.81 9.02
C ALA A 116 -10.15 -8.62 9.95
N GLU A 117 -9.64 -9.02 11.11
CA GLU A 117 -10.41 -9.78 12.12
C GLU A 117 -11.60 -9.00 12.68
N ALA A 118 -11.45 -7.68 12.87
CA ALA A 118 -12.52 -6.83 13.36
C ALA A 118 -13.73 -6.74 12.41
N HIS A 119 -13.51 -6.92 11.11
CA HIS A 119 -14.52 -6.61 10.09
C HIS A 119 -14.90 -7.79 9.17
N MET A 120 -14.13 -8.88 9.15
CA MET A 120 -14.32 -9.97 8.19
C MET A 120 -15.67 -10.69 8.30
N ASP A 121 -16.26 -10.68 9.50
CA ASP A 121 -17.51 -11.37 9.80
C ASP A 121 -18.69 -10.40 9.99
N GLN A 122 -18.51 -9.09 9.73
CA GLN A 122 -19.60 -8.13 9.83
C GLN A 122 -20.67 -8.38 8.76
N ASP A 123 -21.93 -8.18 9.13
CA ASP A 123 -23.02 -8.20 8.17
C ASP A 123 -22.89 -7.04 7.18
N TRP A 124 -23.24 -7.29 5.93
CA TRP A 124 -23.19 -6.27 4.88
C TRP A 124 -24.36 -6.42 3.91
N ASN A 125 -24.68 -5.37 3.19
CA ASN A 125 -25.78 -5.29 2.25
C ASN A 125 -25.32 -4.86 0.84
N SER A 126 -26.25 -4.72 -0.09
CA SER A 126 -25.94 -4.35 -1.49
C SER A 126 -25.33 -2.94 -1.62
N CYS A 127 -25.68 -1.99 -0.73
CA CYS A 127 -25.08 -0.65 -0.74
C CYS A 127 -23.61 -0.71 -0.33
N ASP A 128 -23.28 -1.51 0.67
CA ASP A 128 -21.89 -1.73 1.11
C ASP A 128 -21.08 -2.38 -0.01
N LYS A 129 -21.69 -3.34 -0.73
CA LYS A 129 -21.04 -3.96 -1.88
C LYS A 129 -20.81 -2.99 -3.03
N ASP A 130 -21.75 -2.12 -3.31
CA ASP A 130 -21.62 -1.08 -4.33
C ASP A 130 -20.51 -0.08 -3.96
N ALA A 131 -20.44 0.36 -2.70
CA ALA A 131 -19.37 1.20 -2.20
C ALA A 131 -18.00 0.52 -2.39
N GLN A 132 -17.89 -0.78 -2.07
CA GLN A 132 -16.68 -1.55 -2.32
C GLN A 132 -16.28 -1.55 -3.80
N LEU A 133 -17.22 -1.83 -4.70
CA LEU A 133 -16.93 -1.91 -6.13
C LEU A 133 -16.48 -0.56 -6.70
N ILE A 134 -17.10 0.54 -6.29
CA ILE A 134 -16.71 1.90 -6.68
C ILE A 134 -15.30 2.23 -6.16
N HIS A 135 -15.02 1.91 -4.89
CA HIS A 135 -13.69 2.13 -4.33
C HIS A 135 -12.62 1.27 -5.05
N ARG A 136 -12.95 0.03 -5.40
CA ARG A 136 -12.04 -0.83 -6.18
C ARG A 136 -11.80 -0.30 -7.61
N GLY A 137 -12.73 0.49 -8.15
CA GLY A 137 -12.53 1.25 -9.38
C GLY A 137 -11.38 2.26 -9.26
N LEU A 138 -11.32 3.01 -8.15
CA LEU A 138 -10.20 3.93 -7.88
C LEU A 138 -8.84 3.21 -7.82
N TYR A 139 -8.81 2.04 -7.19
CA TYR A 139 -7.60 1.22 -7.15
C TYR A 139 -7.16 0.77 -8.55
N ALA A 140 -8.10 0.32 -9.38
CA ALA A 140 -7.82 -0.08 -10.76
C ALA A 140 -7.33 1.12 -11.60
N GLU A 141 -7.99 2.28 -11.50
CA GLU A 141 -7.58 3.51 -12.19
C GLU A 141 -6.15 3.91 -11.80
N TYR A 142 -5.83 3.92 -10.51
CA TYR A 142 -4.51 4.27 -10.07
C TYR A 142 -3.45 3.34 -10.68
N ASN A 143 -3.63 2.02 -10.52
CA ASN A 143 -2.63 1.07 -10.99
C ASN A 143 -2.43 1.11 -12.51
N LEU A 144 -3.51 1.25 -13.28
CA LEU A 144 -3.41 1.28 -14.74
C LEU A 144 -2.89 2.61 -15.29
N VAL A 145 -3.23 3.74 -14.64
CA VAL A 145 -2.93 5.07 -15.19
C VAL A 145 -1.67 5.69 -14.56
N TYR A 146 -1.44 5.50 -13.27
CA TYR A 146 -0.41 6.24 -12.54
C TYR A 146 0.72 5.36 -12.00
N ASP A 147 0.46 4.09 -11.63
CA ASP A 147 1.49 3.25 -11.02
C ASP A 147 2.66 3.02 -12.00
N ARG A 148 3.87 3.45 -11.56
CA ARG A 148 5.08 3.36 -12.39
C ARG A 148 5.50 1.91 -12.63
N GLY A 149 5.34 1.04 -11.61
CA GLY A 149 5.69 -0.37 -11.71
C GLY A 149 4.83 -1.10 -12.74
N THR A 150 3.49 -1.00 -12.61
CA THR A 150 2.54 -1.61 -13.54
C THR A 150 2.80 -1.15 -14.98
N LYS A 151 3.04 0.16 -15.18
CA LYS A 151 3.31 0.70 -16.53
C LYS A 151 4.62 0.18 -17.11
N LEU A 152 5.67 0.13 -16.30
CA LEU A 152 6.99 -0.39 -16.72
C LEU A 152 6.85 -1.85 -17.12
N ASP A 153 6.26 -2.68 -16.28
CA ASP A 153 6.15 -4.11 -16.51
C ASP A 153 5.35 -4.44 -17.77
N LEU A 154 4.22 -3.75 -17.98
CA LEU A 154 3.41 -3.92 -19.19
C LEU A 154 4.15 -3.45 -20.46
N THR A 155 4.97 -2.39 -20.39
CA THR A 155 5.71 -1.86 -21.54
C THR A 155 6.98 -2.66 -21.85
N THR A 156 7.52 -3.38 -20.89
CA THR A 156 8.74 -4.21 -21.06
C THR A 156 8.44 -5.66 -21.40
N GLY A 157 7.16 -6.01 -21.60
CA GLY A 157 6.74 -7.31 -22.12
C GLY A 157 6.65 -8.41 -21.05
N HIS A 158 6.47 -8.04 -19.79
CA HIS A 158 6.12 -9.01 -18.74
C HIS A 158 4.73 -9.60 -18.97
N ASP A 159 4.49 -10.79 -18.43
CA ASP A 159 3.20 -11.47 -18.53
C ASP A 159 2.08 -10.61 -17.92
N PRO A 160 1.09 -10.14 -18.72
CA PRO A 160 0.02 -9.29 -18.23
C PRO A 160 -0.79 -9.92 -17.09
N GLU A 161 -1.00 -11.23 -17.10
CA GLU A 161 -1.73 -11.94 -16.06
C GLU A 161 -1.00 -11.84 -14.71
N ALA A 162 0.33 -11.92 -14.72
CA ALA A 162 1.15 -11.74 -13.53
C ALA A 162 1.17 -10.27 -13.06
N VAL A 163 1.31 -9.32 -13.98
CA VAL A 163 1.36 -7.88 -13.66
C VAL A 163 0.02 -7.39 -13.10
N LEU A 164 -1.10 -7.84 -13.69
CA LEU A 164 -2.44 -7.39 -13.32
C LEU A 164 -3.11 -8.23 -12.22
N MET A 165 -2.40 -9.21 -11.64
CA MET A 165 -2.94 -10.10 -10.61
C MET A 165 -3.46 -9.38 -9.36
N SER A 166 -3.00 -8.16 -9.08
CA SER A 166 -3.44 -7.34 -7.93
C SER A 166 -4.74 -6.60 -8.18
N LEU A 167 -5.19 -6.52 -9.44
CA LEU A 167 -6.44 -5.83 -9.77
C LEU A 167 -7.66 -6.62 -9.26
N PRO A 168 -8.72 -5.92 -8.82
CA PRO A 168 -9.93 -6.58 -8.39
C PRO A 168 -10.64 -7.24 -9.58
N PRO A 169 -11.25 -8.45 -9.38
CA PRO A 169 -11.99 -9.12 -10.44
C PRO A 169 -13.26 -8.37 -10.85
N LEU A 170 -13.76 -7.47 -10.00
CA LEU A 170 -14.92 -6.62 -10.25
C LEU A 170 -14.65 -5.21 -9.72
N ALA A 171 -15.07 -4.20 -10.49
CA ALA A 171 -15.04 -2.80 -10.13
C ALA A 171 -16.23 -2.05 -10.78
N LYS A 172 -16.55 -0.88 -10.24
CA LYS A 172 -17.54 0.06 -10.80
C LYS A 172 -16.94 1.46 -10.92
N TRP A 173 -17.51 2.24 -11.82
CA TRP A 173 -17.23 3.66 -12.06
C TRP A 173 -18.50 4.48 -12.06
#